data_9721fe31809087d6a37b9363785d881f
#
_entry.id   9721fe31809087d6a37b9363785d881f
#
_cell.length_a   1.000
_cell.length_b   1.000
_cell.length_c   1.000
_cell.angle_alpha   90.00
_cell.angle_beta   90.00
_cell.angle_gamma   90.00
#
_symmetry.space_group_name_H-M   'P 1'
#
loop_
_entity.id
_entity.type
_entity.pdbx_description
1 polymer ?
#
loop_
_entity_poly.entity_id
_entity_poly.type
_entity_poly.pdbx_seq_one_letter_code
_entity_poly.pdbx_strand_id
1 'polypeptide(L)'
;EIGSGLVGSEMCIRDSVHTTRQLFLVLVLLPFVFSMFITNDVSLITFVPFAIIVLSMSEKEHLIIPVVVMQTIAANLGSMLMPMGNPQNLYLYAKSGMSLGTFAEIMLPFTIASLLGILLSMFFIKQHAIVIDRNDQSVKLPKKKIILYSIAFVLCLLNVAKLLDIRILFVIILVLFLLVSRKTLLHVDYALLGTFIGFFVFIENMERVPAFQSFLESIITGRETYIAIGASQIISNVPTALLLSGFTTNYKALIIGTNLGGLGTLIASMASLISYKQIAREYPGKKGKYFLWFTVVNVVFLAGLMGMYSLTS
;
A
#
# COMPACT_ATOMS: atom_id res chain seq x y z
N GLU A 1 -17.09 5.72 11.71
CA GLU A 1 -16.68 4.61 12.63
C GLU A 1 -15.19 4.21 12.51
N ILE A 2 -14.43 4.82 11.62
CA ILE A 2 -12.99 4.58 11.42
C ILE A 2 -12.14 5.27 12.52
N GLY A 3 -12.69 6.26 13.23
CA GLY A 3 -11.96 7.05 14.23
C GLY A 3 -11.58 6.34 15.53
N SER A 4 -12.14 5.18 15.81
CA SER A 4 -11.99 4.54 17.14
C SER A 4 -10.67 3.78 17.37
N GLY A 5 -9.96 3.40 16.31
CA GLY A 5 -8.62 2.78 16.40
C GLY A 5 -7.48 3.80 16.59
N LEU A 6 -7.76 5.06 16.30
CA LEU A 6 -6.79 6.15 16.25
C LEU A 6 -6.54 6.81 17.63
N VAL A 7 -7.48 6.70 18.55
CA VAL A 7 -7.41 7.39 19.87
C VAL A 7 -6.25 6.87 20.75
N GLY A 8 -5.92 5.60 20.66
CA GLY A 8 -4.75 5.06 21.38
C GLY A 8 -3.42 5.57 20.80
N SER A 9 -3.36 5.77 19.49
CA SER A 9 -2.18 6.33 18.81
C SER A 9 -2.05 7.85 19.02
N GLU A 10 -3.16 8.58 19.13
CA GLU A 10 -3.15 10.02 19.45
C GLU A 10 -2.49 10.29 20.82
N MET A 11 -2.79 9.48 21.83
CA MET A 11 -2.23 9.62 23.18
C MET A 11 -0.72 9.35 23.21
N CYS A 12 -0.25 8.30 22.52
CA CYS A 12 1.18 8.00 22.42
C CYS A 12 1.97 9.03 21.60
N ILE A 13 1.38 9.56 20.53
CA ILE A 13 2.03 10.56 19.68
C ILE A 13 2.20 11.87 20.46
N ARG A 14 1.21 12.26 21.23
CA ARG A 14 1.20 13.52 22.00
C ARG A 14 2.32 13.60 23.03
N ASP A 15 2.56 12.51 23.75
CA ASP A 15 3.54 12.50 24.84
C ASP A 15 4.99 12.32 24.33
N SER A 16 5.15 11.92 23.08
CA SER A 16 6.46 11.61 22.47
C SER A 16 6.90 12.61 21.40
N VAL A 17 5.99 13.49 20.91
CA VAL A 17 6.27 14.36 19.77
C VAL A 17 6.29 15.83 20.20
N HIS A 18 7.48 16.40 20.16
CA HIS A 18 7.72 17.81 20.54
C HIS A 18 8.13 18.69 19.37
N THR A 19 8.45 18.10 18.21
CA THR A 19 8.94 18.85 17.05
C THR A 19 8.20 18.46 15.76
N THR A 20 8.19 19.38 14.80
CA THR A 20 7.59 19.18 13.46
C THR A 20 8.21 17.98 12.73
N ARG A 21 9.52 17.74 12.89
CA ARG A 21 10.19 16.58 12.28
C ARG A 21 9.76 15.27 12.89
N GLN A 22 9.62 15.21 14.22
CA GLN A 22 9.11 14.01 14.90
C GLN A 22 7.66 13.72 14.47
N LEU A 23 6.81 14.74 14.41
CA LEU A 23 5.44 14.58 13.93
C LEU A 23 5.40 14.05 12.50
N PHE A 24 6.16 14.66 11.59
CA PHE A 24 6.29 14.20 10.21
C PHE A 24 6.69 12.71 10.15
N LEU A 25 7.74 12.35 10.90
CA LEU A 25 8.28 11.00 10.90
C LEU A 25 7.24 9.98 11.38
N VAL A 26 6.59 10.26 12.51
CA VAL A 26 5.55 9.36 13.06
C VAL A 26 4.40 9.21 12.08
N LEU A 27 3.89 10.32 11.52
CA LEU A 27 2.77 10.28 10.57
C LEU A 27 3.10 9.51 9.29
N VAL A 28 4.36 9.52 8.85
CA VAL A 28 4.81 8.82 7.64
C VAL A 28 5.19 7.36 7.92
N LEU A 29 5.81 7.06 9.07
CA LEU A 29 6.18 5.69 9.43
C LEU A 29 4.99 4.81 9.79
N LEU A 30 3.92 5.38 10.34
CA LEU A 30 2.70 4.62 10.62
C LEU A 30 2.19 3.89 9.37
N PRO A 31 1.84 4.57 8.25
CA PRO A 31 1.41 3.87 7.05
C PRO A 31 2.49 2.95 6.46
N PHE A 32 3.79 3.27 6.59
CA PHE A 32 4.88 2.39 6.15
C PHE A 32 4.84 1.03 6.85
N VAL A 33 4.77 1.03 8.18
CA VAL A 33 4.78 -0.21 8.98
C VAL A 33 3.45 -0.95 8.85
N PHE A 34 2.33 -0.24 8.98
CA PHE A 34 1.02 -0.89 8.94
C PHE A 34 0.70 -1.48 7.57
N SER A 35 1.14 -0.86 6.48
CA SER A 35 0.92 -1.39 5.13
C SER A 35 1.62 -2.74 4.85
N MET A 36 2.57 -3.13 5.66
CA MET A 36 3.17 -4.47 5.58
C MET A 36 2.19 -5.58 5.94
N PHE A 37 1.22 -5.27 6.82
CA PHE A 37 0.30 -6.25 7.41
C PHE A 37 -1.14 -6.08 6.93
N ILE A 38 -1.56 -4.80 6.79
CA ILE A 38 -2.88 -4.46 6.29
C ILE A 38 -2.76 -3.89 4.89
N THR A 39 -3.20 -3.98 3.88
CA THR A 39 -2.91 -3.41 2.55
C THR A 39 -2.57 -1.91 2.56
N ASN A 40 -1.79 -1.47 1.58
CA ASN A 40 -1.46 -0.06 1.39
C ASN A 40 -2.71 0.84 1.29
N ASP A 41 -3.77 0.36 0.62
CA ASP A 41 -5.04 1.09 0.46
C ASP A 41 -5.73 1.34 1.80
N VAL A 42 -5.88 0.29 2.62
CA VAL A 42 -6.49 0.38 3.96
C VAL A 42 -5.64 1.27 4.88
N SER A 43 -4.32 1.15 4.79
CA SER A 43 -3.40 2.01 5.52
C SER A 43 -3.65 3.49 5.20
N LEU A 44 -3.76 3.85 3.91
CA LEU A 44 -3.98 5.25 3.51
C LEU A 44 -5.38 5.77 3.83
N ILE A 45 -6.42 4.95 3.65
CA ILE A 45 -7.78 5.31 4.07
C ILE A 45 -7.82 5.67 5.57
N THR A 46 -6.97 5.01 6.37
CA THR A 46 -6.90 5.23 7.82
C THR A 46 -6.00 6.40 8.19
N PHE A 47 -4.77 6.43 7.70
CA PHE A 47 -3.76 7.36 8.19
C PHE A 47 -3.74 8.72 7.49
N VAL A 48 -4.27 8.85 6.27
CA VAL A 48 -4.34 10.18 5.60
C VAL A 48 -5.32 11.11 6.29
N PRO A 49 -6.59 10.73 6.56
CA PRO A 49 -7.49 11.58 7.34
C PRO A 49 -6.95 11.90 8.72
N PHE A 50 -6.32 10.92 9.39
CA PHE A 50 -5.69 11.10 10.69
C PHE A 50 -4.60 12.18 10.64
N ALA A 51 -3.70 12.11 9.67
CA ALA A 51 -2.64 13.10 9.50
C ALA A 51 -3.19 14.51 9.24
N ILE A 52 -4.26 14.63 8.43
CA ILE A 52 -4.92 15.89 8.16
C ILE A 52 -5.46 16.50 9.46
N ILE A 53 -6.17 15.71 10.28
CA ILE A 53 -6.71 16.16 11.56
C ILE A 53 -5.59 16.63 12.50
N VAL A 54 -4.55 15.80 12.70
CA VAL A 54 -3.44 16.10 13.60
C VAL A 54 -2.69 17.38 13.16
N LEU A 55 -2.44 17.53 11.87
CA LEU A 55 -1.73 18.70 11.33
C LEU A 55 -2.58 19.97 11.42
N SER A 56 -3.91 19.88 11.24
CA SER A 56 -4.81 21.00 11.42
C SER A 56 -4.92 21.42 12.89
N MET A 57 -5.03 20.46 13.82
CA MET A 57 -5.04 20.75 15.26
C MET A 57 -3.71 21.36 15.75
N SER A 58 -2.61 21.04 15.08
CA SER A 58 -1.28 21.58 15.41
C SER A 58 -0.96 22.89 14.68
N GLU A 59 -1.90 23.49 13.96
CA GLU A 59 -1.72 24.69 13.11
C GLU A 59 -0.59 24.54 12.06
N LYS A 60 -0.37 23.30 11.58
CA LYS A 60 0.67 22.96 10.60
C LYS A 60 0.09 22.57 9.23
N GLU A 61 -0.99 23.19 8.81
CA GLU A 61 -1.67 22.88 7.54
C GLU A 61 -0.78 22.97 6.30
N HIS A 62 0.30 23.76 6.36
CA HIS A 62 1.28 23.84 5.27
C HIS A 62 2.04 22.52 5.03
N LEU A 63 2.06 21.60 6.02
CA LEU A 63 2.68 20.27 5.93
C LEU A 63 1.73 19.21 5.42
N ILE A 64 0.43 19.46 5.28
CA ILE A 64 -0.54 18.44 4.85
C ILE A 64 -0.12 17.80 3.53
N ILE A 65 0.19 18.62 2.52
CA ILE A 65 0.59 18.06 1.20
C ILE A 65 1.90 17.25 1.28
N PRO A 66 3.01 17.76 1.82
CA PRO A 66 4.24 16.96 1.97
C PRO A 66 4.02 15.67 2.76
N VAL A 67 3.27 15.73 3.87
CA VAL A 67 3.00 14.55 4.70
C VAL A 67 2.17 13.52 3.95
N VAL A 68 1.06 13.93 3.30
CA VAL A 68 0.17 12.99 2.59
C VAL A 68 0.87 12.37 1.37
N VAL A 69 1.70 13.14 0.65
CA VAL A 69 2.53 12.59 -0.42
C VAL A 69 3.51 11.53 0.13
N MET A 70 4.20 11.84 1.22
CA MET A 70 5.13 10.90 1.83
C MET A 70 4.43 9.69 2.45
N GLN A 71 3.23 9.85 3.02
CA GLN A 71 2.40 8.73 3.48
C GLN A 71 2.03 7.79 2.34
N THR A 72 1.71 8.33 1.16
CA THR A 72 1.38 7.54 -0.02
C THR A 72 2.57 6.71 -0.48
N ILE A 73 3.74 7.34 -0.57
CA ILE A 73 5.00 6.67 -0.90
C ILE A 73 5.34 5.62 0.17
N ALA A 74 5.23 5.98 1.44
CA ALA A 74 5.52 5.11 2.55
C ALA A 74 4.61 3.86 2.58
N ALA A 75 3.31 4.02 2.32
CA ALA A 75 2.37 2.90 2.26
C ALA A 75 2.67 1.98 1.06
N ASN A 76 2.97 2.53 -0.12
CA ASN A 76 3.36 1.73 -1.28
C ASN A 76 4.67 0.96 -1.04
N LEU A 77 5.68 1.61 -0.46
CA LEU A 77 7.01 1.02 -0.26
C LEU A 77 7.07 0.10 0.97
N GLY A 78 6.31 0.37 2.03
CA GLY A 78 6.19 -0.53 3.17
C GLY A 78 5.48 -1.83 2.80
N SER A 79 4.38 -1.72 2.05
CA SER A 79 3.56 -2.86 1.64
C SER A 79 4.29 -3.88 0.76
N MET A 80 5.42 -3.52 0.15
CA MET A 80 6.16 -4.43 -0.72
C MET A 80 6.90 -5.55 0.04
N LEU A 81 7.14 -5.40 1.36
CA LEU A 81 7.92 -6.37 2.13
C LEU A 81 7.17 -7.70 2.32
N MET A 82 5.85 -7.66 2.44
CA MET A 82 5.03 -8.84 2.73
C MET A 82 4.01 -9.10 1.61
N PRO A 83 3.68 -10.38 1.33
CA PRO A 83 2.69 -10.71 0.29
C PRO A 83 1.33 -10.07 0.53
N MET A 84 0.90 -9.95 1.80
CA MET A 84 -0.40 -9.37 2.17
C MET A 84 -0.46 -7.85 2.05
N GLY A 85 0.68 -7.17 1.88
CA GLY A 85 0.75 -5.71 1.80
C GLY A 85 0.02 -5.12 0.60
N ASN A 86 -0.08 -5.87 -0.50
CA ASN A 86 -0.83 -5.45 -1.68
C ASN A 86 -1.37 -6.64 -2.50
N PRO A 87 -2.47 -6.44 -3.28
CA PRO A 87 -3.10 -7.53 -4.04
C PRO A 87 -2.16 -8.19 -5.06
N GLN A 88 -1.34 -7.42 -5.78
CA GLN A 88 -0.40 -7.98 -6.77
C GLN A 88 0.66 -8.86 -6.12
N ASN A 89 1.14 -8.50 -4.92
CA ASN A 89 2.10 -9.31 -4.18
C ASN A 89 1.49 -10.64 -3.77
N LEU A 90 0.29 -10.59 -3.21
CA LEU A 90 -0.42 -11.80 -2.78
C LEU A 90 -0.66 -12.74 -3.96
N TYR A 91 -1.07 -12.20 -5.11
CA TYR A 91 -1.28 -12.95 -6.32
C TYR A 91 0.01 -13.60 -6.85
N LEU A 92 1.08 -12.81 -7.03
CA LEU A 92 2.36 -13.31 -7.54
C LEU A 92 3.01 -14.30 -6.57
N TYR A 93 2.88 -14.07 -5.26
CA TYR A 93 3.31 -14.99 -4.21
C TYR A 93 2.59 -16.34 -4.31
N ALA A 94 1.27 -16.33 -4.45
CA ALA A 94 0.48 -17.54 -4.59
C ALA A 94 0.83 -18.28 -5.90
N LYS A 95 0.95 -17.58 -7.03
CA LYS A 95 1.25 -18.14 -8.34
C LYS A 95 2.67 -18.70 -8.43
N SER A 96 3.66 -18.06 -7.82
CA SER A 96 5.06 -18.48 -7.84
C SER A 96 5.35 -19.72 -6.99
N GLY A 97 4.51 -20.01 -6.01
CA GLY A 97 4.75 -21.10 -5.06
C GLY A 97 5.91 -20.88 -4.07
N MET A 98 6.59 -19.72 -4.12
CA MET A 98 7.74 -19.42 -3.25
C MET A 98 7.37 -19.41 -1.76
N SER A 99 8.37 -19.49 -0.88
CA SER A 99 8.19 -19.35 0.56
C SER A 99 8.05 -17.88 0.96
N LEU A 100 7.46 -17.63 2.15
CA LEU A 100 7.39 -16.29 2.71
C LEU A 100 8.79 -15.68 2.94
N GLY A 101 9.76 -16.51 3.38
CA GLY A 101 11.14 -16.08 3.55
C GLY A 101 11.77 -15.62 2.24
N THR A 102 11.63 -16.41 1.17
CA THR A 102 12.14 -16.05 -0.17
C THR A 102 11.53 -14.77 -0.68
N PHE A 103 10.21 -14.57 -0.48
CA PHE A 103 9.55 -13.31 -0.86
C PHE A 103 10.14 -12.12 -0.11
N ALA A 104 10.28 -12.25 1.22
CA ALA A 104 10.84 -11.20 2.05
C ALA A 104 12.31 -10.90 1.69
N GLU A 105 13.12 -11.91 1.43
CA GLU A 105 14.52 -11.75 0.99
C GLU A 105 14.63 -10.96 -0.32
N ILE A 106 13.74 -11.19 -1.28
CA ILE A 106 13.70 -10.44 -2.55
C ILE A 106 13.41 -8.96 -2.29
N MET A 107 12.46 -8.65 -1.40
CA MET A 107 11.96 -7.28 -1.22
C MET A 107 12.66 -6.51 -0.10
N LEU A 108 13.33 -7.17 0.82
CA LEU A 108 14.00 -6.56 1.97
C LEU A 108 15.02 -5.46 1.59
N PRO A 109 15.91 -5.65 0.60
CA PRO A 109 16.85 -4.59 0.22
C PRO A 109 16.15 -3.31 -0.23
N PHE A 110 15.08 -3.44 -1.03
CA PHE A 110 14.30 -2.31 -1.51
C PHE A 110 13.52 -1.64 -0.38
N THR A 111 13.00 -2.43 0.56
CA THR A 111 12.29 -1.91 1.74
C THR A 111 13.23 -1.13 2.65
N ILE A 112 14.45 -1.62 2.89
CA ILE A 112 15.47 -0.90 3.68
C ILE A 112 15.88 0.39 2.98
N ALA A 113 16.18 0.35 1.68
CA ALA A 113 16.51 1.54 0.91
C ALA A 113 15.39 2.58 0.94
N SER A 114 14.13 2.12 0.85
CA SER A 114 12.95 2.97 0.96
C SER A 114 12.82 3.61 2.33
N LEU A 115 13.01 2.83 3.39
CA LEU A 115 12.99 3.34 4.77
C LEU A 115 14.05 4.42 4.97
N LEU A 116 15.29 4.18 4.49
CA LEU A 116 16.37 5.17 4.54
C LEU A 116 16.01 6.44 3.76
N GLY A 117 15.44 6.32 2.56
CA GLY A 117 14.95 7.47 1.79
C GLY A 117 13.87 8.27 2.53
N ILE A 118 12.93 7.58 3.18
CA ILE A 118 11.89 8.22 4.01
C ILE A 118 12.52 8.93 5.21
N LEU A 119 13.46 8.30 5.92
CA LEU A 119 14.15 8.91 7.05
C LEU A 119 14.95 10.14 6.60
N LEU A 120 15.61 10.08 5.46
CA LEU A 120 16.34 11.22 4.90
C LEU A 120 15.42 12.36 4.51
N SER A 121 14.18 12.06 4.06
CA SER A 121 13.21 13.09 3.68
C SER A 121 12.82 14.03 4.83
N MET A 122 12.92 13.58 6.09
CA MET A 122 12.61 14.42 7.25
C MET A 122 13.54 15.64 7.38
N PHE A 123 14.77 15.57 6.85
CA PHE A 123 15.72 16.69 6.92
C PHE A 123 15.28 17.89 6.07
N PHE A 124 14.41 17.66 5.07
CA PHE A 124 13.81 18.75 4.29
C PHE A 124 12.69 19.48 5.03
N ILE A 125 12.23 18.96 6.19
CA ILE A 125 11.22 19.59 7.02
C ILE A 125 11.88 20.53 8.02
N LYS A 126 11.45 21.79 8.02
CA LYS A 126 11.94 22.78 9.01
C LYS A 126 11.48 22.38 10.40
N GLN A 127 12.40 22.41 11.35
CA GLN A 127 12.12 22.04 12.74
C GLN A 127 11.53 23.23 13.50
N HIS A 128 10.35 23.05 14.05
CA HIS A 128 9.66 23.97 14.96
C HIS A 128 9.12 23.18 16.14
N ALA A 129 9.02 23.82 17.29
CA ALA A 129 8.30 23.26 18.43
C ALA A 129 6.79 23.15 18.11
N ILE A 130 6.16 22.12 18.64
CA ILE A 130 4.72 21.87 18.51
C ILE A 130 4.12 21.75 19.90
N VAL A 131 2.99 22.39 20.09
CA VAL A 131 2.11 22.17 21.23
C VAL A 131 0.80 21.60 20.65
N ILE A 132 0.45 20.39 21.03
CA ILE A 132 -0.83 19.76 20.64
C ILE A 132 -1.82 20.00 21.76
N ASP A 133 -2.90 20.75 21.47
CA ASP A 133 -3.93 21.11 22.45
C ASP A 133 -4.76 19.89 22.89
N ARG A 134 -5.22 19.92 24.15
CA ARG A 134 -5.95 18.81 24.76
C ARG A 134 -7.42 18.79 24.33
N ASN A 135 -7.79 17.84 23.52
CA ASN A 135 -9.20 17.50 23.33
C ASN A 135 -9.43 16.05 23.84
N ASP A 136 -9.73 15.92 25.14
CA ASP A 136 -9.93 14.64 25.81
C ASP A 136 -11.30 14.03 25.44
N GLN A 137 -11.42 13.47 24.24
CA GLN A 137 -12.54 12.60 23.89
C GLN A 137 -12.12 11.13 24.00
N SER A 138 -12.40 10.49 25.12
CA SER A 138 -12.20 9.06 25.29
C SER A 138 -13.22 8.24 24.48
N VAL A 139 -12.78 7.64 23.37
CA VAL A 139 -13.63 6.76 22.56
C VAL A 139 -13.63 5.35 23.14
N LYS A 140 -14.79 4.88 23.58
CA LYS A 140 -14.98 3.50 24.06
C LYS A 140 -14.93 2.53 22.87
N LEU A 141 -13.86 1.76 22.75
CA LEU A 141 -13.70 0.75 21.71
C LEU A 141 -14.62 -0.47 21.96
N PRO A 142 -15.34 -0.97 20.96
CA PRO A 142 -16.18 -2.16 21.09
C PRO A 142 -15.32 -3.43 21.15
N LYS A 143 -14.91 -3.84 22.36
CA LYS A 143 -13.98 -4.96 22.60
C LYS A 143 -14.32 -6.24 21.81
N LYS A 144 -15.63 -6.59 21.71
CA LYS A 144 -16.08 -7.78 20.97
C LYS A 144 -15.73 -7.72 19.47
N LYS A 145 -15.86 -6.55 18.84
CA LYS A 145 -15.51 -6.37 17.41
C LYS A 145 -14.00 -6.43 17.22
N ILE A 146 -13.21 -5.85 18.13
CA ILE A 146 -11.75 -5.89 18.05
C ILE A 146 -11.27 -7.34 18.12
N ILE A 147 -11.74 -8.11 19.09
CA ILE A 147 -11.38 -9.54 19.22
C ILE A 147 -11.74 -10.30 17.95
N LEU A 148 -12.96 -10.09 17.41
CA LEU A 148 -13.41 -10.74 16.17
C LEU A 148 -12.47 -10.44 14.99
N TYR A 149 -12.17 -9.15 14.74
CA TYR A 149 -11.31 -8.75 13.63
C TYR A 149 -9.86 -9.21 13.83
N SER A 150 -9.36 -9.24 15.08
CA SER A 150 -8.03 -9.76 15.39
C SER A 150 -7.94 -11.27 15.10
N ILE A 151 -8.96 -12.05 15.47
CA ILE A 151 -9.00 -13.49 15.15
C ILE A 151 -9.04 -13.69 13.62
N ALA A 152 -9.93 -12.98 12.92
CA ALA A 152 -10.01 -13.07 11.47
C ALA A 152 -8.67 -12.71 10.79
N PHE A 153 -8.00 -11.67 11.28
CA PHE A 153 -6.69 -11.25 10.80
C PHE A 153 -5.62 -12.33 11.02
N VAL A 154 -5.53 -12.90 12.21
CA VAL A 154 -4.59 -13.99 12.51
C VAL A 154 -4.83 -15.21 11.60
N LEU A 155 -6.09 -15.59 11.37
CA LEU A 155 -6.43 -16.68 10.44
C LEU A 155 -5.96 -16.38 9.01
N CYS A 156 -6.10 -15.13 8.54
CA CYS A 156 -5.56 -14.72 7.24
C CYS A 156 -4.02 -14.83 7.19
N LEU A 157 -3.33 -14.43 8.27
CA LEU A 157 -1.87 -14.58 8.35
C LEU A 157 -1.43 -16.04 8.29
N LEU A 158 -2.15 -16.95 8.96
CA LEU A 158 -1.88 -18.39 8.90
C LEU A 158 -2.04 -18.94 7.48
N ASN A 159 -3.02 -18.46 6.71
CA ASN A 159 -3.16 -18.84 5.30
C ASN A 159 -2.00 -18.32 4.45
N VAL A 160 -1.59 -17.07 4.61
CA VAL A 160 -0.42 -16.53 3.88
C VAL A 160 0.86 -17.29 4.23
N ALA A 161 1.02 -17.71 5.48
CA ALA A 161 2.11 -18.58 5.91
C ALA A 161 1.98 -20.04 5.40
N LYS A 162 0.94 -20.35 4.61
CA LYS A 162 0.61 -21.70 4.08
C LYS A 162 0.34 -22.76 5.17
N LEU A 163 -0.01 -22.32 6.38
CA LEU A 163 -0.38 -23.19 7.50
C LEU A 163 -1.88 -23.52 7.53
N LEU A 164 -2.70 -22.77 6.81
CA LEU A 164 -4.16 -22.94 6.73
C LEU A 164 -4.60 -22.92 5.26
N ASP A 165 -5.39 -23.93 4.86
CA ASP A 165 -5.94 -24.02 3.50
C ASP A 165 -6.94 -22.90 3.23
N ILE A 166 -6.89 -22.31 2.02
CA ILE A 166 -7.75 -21.17 1.63
C ILE A 166 -9.24 -21.49 1.68
N ARG A 167 -9.61 -22.74 1.37
CA ARG A 167 -11.03 -23.18 1.37
C ARG A 167 -11.57 -23.21 2.79
N ILE A 168 -10.76 -23.73 3.72
CA ILE A 168 -11.12 -23.77 5.15
C ILE A 168 -11.21 -22.33 5.69
N LEU A 169 -10.23 -21.47 5.38
CA LEU A 169 -10.25 -20.06 5.75
C LEU A 169 -11.51 -19.38 5.25
N PHE A 170 -11.85 -19.55 3.96
CA PHE A 170 -13.03 -18.92 3.35
C PHE A 170 -14.32 -19.29 4.10
N VAL A 171 -14.50 -20.58 4.41
CA VAL A 171 -15.69 -21.05 5.15
C VAL A 171 -15.74 -20.46 6.56
N ILE A 172 -14.61 -20.49 7.28
CA ILE A 172 -14.53 -19.93 8.64
C ILE A 172 -14.85 -18.44 8.65
N ILE A 173 -14.23 -17.66 7.76
CA ILE A 173 -14.45 -16.20 7.66
C ILE A 173 -15.89 -15.91 7.28
N LEU A 174 -16.44 -16.61 6.28
CA LEU A 174 -17.81 -16.41 5.85
C LEU A 174 -18.81 -16.69 7.00
N VAL A 175 -18.67 -17.83 7.69
CA VAL A 175 -19.54 -18.19 8.82
C VAL A 175 -19.38 -17.19 9.96
N LEU A 176 -18.16 -16.81 10.30
CA LEU A 176 -17.85 -15.86 11.36
C LEU A 176 -18.55 -14.50 11.11
N PHE A 177 -18.44 -13.96 9.91
CA PHE A 177 -19.07 -12.68 9.57
C PHE A 177 -20.58 -12.78 9.38
N LEU A 178 -21.10 -13.90 8.86
CA LEU A 178 -22.55 -14.14 8.79
C LEU A 178 -23.21 -14.18 10.16
N LEU A 179 -22.52 -14.75 11.17
CA LEU A 179 -23.08 -14.87 12.52
C LEU A 179 -22.92 -13.58 13.33
N VAL A 180 -21.78 -12.88 13.19
CA VAL A 180 -21.41 -11.78 14.11
C VAL A 180 -21.59 -10.40 13.48
N SER A 181 -21.36 -10.25 12.17
CA SER A 181 -21.38 -8.94 11.51
C SER A 181 -21.78 -8.99 10.04
N ARG A 182 -23.02 -9.41 9.76
CA ARG A 182 -23.55 -9.50 8.38
C ARG A 182 -23.41 -8.20 7.58
N LYS A 183 -23.55 -7.06 8.25
CA LYS A 183 -23.41 -5.74 7.60
C LYS A 183 -22.03 -5.54 7.00
N THR A 184 -20.97 -6.10 7.59
CA THR A 184 -19.62 -5.98 7.06
C THR A 184 -19.47 -6.63 5.69
N LEU A 185 -20.16 -7.76 5.46
CA LEU A 185 -20.18 -8.42 4.14
C LEU A 185 -20.80 -7.55 3.05
N LEU A 186 -21.79 -6.72 3.40
CA LEU A 186 -22.42 -5.80 2.45
C LEU A 186 -21.51 -4.61 2.08
N HIS A 187 -20.45 -4.36 2.83
CA HIS A 187 -19.49 -3.28 2.58
C HIS A 187 -18.21 -3.77 1.87
N VAL A 188 -18.16 -5.05 1.50
CA VAL A 188 -17.07 -5.58 0.66
C VAL A 188 -17.14 -4.93 -0.72
N ASP A 189 -15.99 -4.55 -1.26
CA ASP A 189 -15.89 -4.00 -2.62
C ASP A 189 -16.03 -5.13 -3.67
N TYR A 190 -17.28 -5.49 -3.95
CA TYR A 190 -17.60 -6.50 -4.97
C TYR A 190 -17.25 -6.04 -6.39
N ALA A 191 -17.19 -4.72 -6.64
CA ALA A 191 -16.77 -4.19 -7.94
C ALA A 191 -15.28 -4.48 -8.18
N LEU A 192 -14.44 -4.34 -7.15
CA LEU A 192 -13.03 -4.71 -7.20
C LEU A 192 -12.87 -6.21 -7.46
N LEU A 193 -13.62 -7.07 -6.76
CA LEU A 193 -13.59 -8.52 -6.99
C LEU A 193 -14.03 -8.88 -8.43
N GLY A 194 -15.09 -8.25 -8.93
CA GLY A 194 -15.53 -8.42 -10.32
C GLY A 194 -14.47 -7.98 -11.33
N THR A 195 -13.75 -6.92 -11.04
CA THR A 195 -12.63 -6.46 -11.86
C THR A 195 -11.51 -7.49 -11.93
N PHE A 196 -11.12 -8.11 -10.80
CA PHE A 196 -10.14 -9.19 -10.81
C PHE A 196 -10.59 -10.40 -11.64
N ILE A 197 -11.85 -10.83 -11.48
CA ILE A 197 -12.40 -11.91 -12.30
C ILE A 197 -12.34 -11.56 -13.78
N GLY A 198 -12.73 -10.33 -14.15
CA GLY A 198 -12.65 -9.83 -15.51
C GLY A 198 -11.21 -9.85 -16.07
N PHE A 199 -10.23 -9.47 -15.27
CA PHE A 199 -8.82 -9.55 -15.66
C PHE A 199 -8.36 -11.00 -15.87
N PHE A 200 -8.71 -11.92 -14.98
CA PHE A 200 -8.35 -13.33 -15.16
C PHE A 200 -8.92 -13.92 -16.45
N VAL A 201 -10.20 -13.67 -16.71
CA VAL A 201 -10.84 -14.11 -17.96
C VAL A 201 -10.18 -13.47 -19.18
N PHE A 202 -9.87 -12.18 -19.12
CA PHE A 202 -9.19 -11.47 -20.21
C PHE A 202 -7.82 -12.07 -20.49
N ILE A 203 -6.99 -12.28 -19.47
CA ILE A 203 -5.63 -12.79 -19.61
C ILE A 203 -5.65 -14.21 -20.17
N GLU A 204 -6.49 -15.11 -19.63
CA GLU A 204 -6.61 -16.48 -20.12
C GLU A 204 -7.02 -16.54 -21.61
N ASN A 205 -7.88 -15.62 -22.05
CA ASN A 205 -8.23 -15.53 -23.47
C ASN A 205 -7.08 -14.95 -24.30
N MET A 206 -6.33 -13.99 -23.78
CA MET A 206 -5.17 -13.41 -24.49
C MET A 206 -4.01 -14.39 -24.61
N GLU A 207 -3.77 -15.23 -23.62
CA GLU A 207 -2.78 -16.33 -23.67
C GLU A 207 -3.06 -17.32 -24.81
N ARG A 208 -4.32 -17.45 -25.23
CA ARG A 208 -4.74 -18.35 -26.35
C ARG A 208 -4.53 -17.74 -27.73
N VAL A 209 -4.14 -16.46 -27.83
CA VAL A 209 -3.87 -15.77 -29.10
C VAL A 209 -2.39 -15.82 -29.40
N PRO A 210 -1.89 -16.69 -30.32
CA PRO A 210 -0.46 -16.91 -30.54
C PRO A 210 0.32 -15.64 -30.91
N ALA A 211 -0.29 -14.78 -31.74
CA ALA A 211 0.33 -13.51 -32.13
C ALA A 211 0.54 -12.56 -30.94
N PHE A 212 -0.40 -12.52 -30.00
CA PHE A 212 -0.31 -11.70 -28.80
C PHE A 212 0.71 -12.28 -27.82
N GLN A 213 0.69 -13.61 -27.65
CA GLN A 213 1.65 -14.30 -26.79
C GLN A 213 3.09 -14.05 -27.28
N SER A 214 3.40 -14.35 -28.54
CA SER A 214 4.74 -14.15 -29.09
C SER A 214 5.18 -12.68 -29.06
N PHE A 215 4.28 -11.74 -29.28
CA PHE A 215 4.55 -10.32 -29.16
C PHE A 215 4.95 -9.94 -27.74
N LEU A 216 4.15 -10.32 -26.73
CA LEU A 216 4.45 -9.99 -25.34
C LEU A 216 5.72 -10.71 -24.85
N GLU A 217 5.90 -11.99 -25.13
CA GLU A 217 7.11 -12.74 -24.78
C GLU A 217 8.36 -12.09 -25.34
N SER A 218 8.32 -11.62 -26.59
CA SER A 218 9.46 -10.94 -27.25
C SER A 218 9.86 -9.64 -26.56
N ILE A 219 8.89 -8.91 -25.97
CA ILE A 219 9.14 -7.64 -25.29
C ILE A 219 9.58 -7.88 -23.85
N ILE A 220 8.97 -8.86 -23.16
CA ILE A 220 9.12 -9.10 -21.72
C ILE A 220 10.42 -9.84 -21.43
N THR A 221 10.80 -10.83 -22.22
CA THR A 221 11.92 -11.74 -21.92
C THR A 221 13.22 -10.98 -21.67
N GLY A 222 13.80 -11.16 -20.48
CA GLY A 222 15.02 -10.49 -20.03
C GLY A 222 14.85 -9.03 -19.62
N ARG A 223 13.62 -8.49 -19.68
CA ARG A 223 13.29 -7.09 -19.33
C ARG A 223 12.06 -6.98 -18.42
N GLU A 224 11.68 -8.07 -17.78
CA GLU A 224 10.43 -8.21 -17.03
C GLU A 224 10.23 -7.08 -16.02
N THR A 225 11.27 -6.75 -15.25
CA THR A 225 11.21 -5.69 -14.23
C THR A 225 10.91 -4.32 -14.84
N TYR A 226 11.63 -3.96 -15.90
CA TYR A 226 11.47 -2.63 -16.55
C TYR A 226 10.12 -2.52 -17.28
N ILE A 227 9.69 -3.59 -17.95
CA ILE A 227 8.38 -3.65 -18.60
C ILE A 227 7.26 -3.56 -17.55
N ALA A 228 7.41 -4.26 -16.41
CA ALA A 228 6.43 -4.18 -15.32
C ALA A 228 6.36 -2.77 -14.71
N ILE A 229 7.49 -2.08 -14.52
CA ILE A 229 7.52 -0.68 -14.08
C ILE A 229 6.79 0.21 -15.10
N GLY A 230 7.12 0.11 -16.38
CA GLY A 230 6.54 0.94 -17.44
C GLY A 230 5.04 0.69 -17.62
N ALA A 231 4.61 -0.57 -17.69
CA ALA A 231 3.21 -0.94 -17.81
C ALA A 231 2.37 -0.46 -16.59
N SER A 232 2.95 -0.52 -15.40
CA SER A 232 2.28 -0.02 -14.19
C SER A 232 1.93 1.47 -14.25
N GLN A 233 2.70 2.27 -14.99
CA GLN A 233 2.42 3.70 -15.17
C GLN A 233 1.15 3.97 -15.97
N ILE A 234 0.72 2.98 -16.77
CA ILE A 234 -0.41 3.11 -17.72
C ILE A 234 -1.65 2.38 -17.20
N ILE A 235 -1.49 1.12 -16.77
CA ILE A 235 -2.61 0.23 -16.40
C ILE A 235 -2.66 -0.10 -14.92
N SER A 236 -1.81 0.52 -14.08
CA SER A 236 -1.63 0.22 -12.64
C SER A 236 -0.89 -1.09 -12.38
N ASN A 237 -0.24 -1.16 -11.21
CA ASN A 237 0.63 -2.28 -10.82
C ASN A 237 -0.12 -3.62 -10.67
N VAL A 238 -1.36 -3.61 -10.19
CA VAL A 238 -2.15 -4.86 -10.00
C VAL A 238 -2.52 -5.48 -11.36
N PRO A 239 -3.17 -4.76 -12.30
CA PRO A 239 -3.40 -5.29 -13.64
C PRO A 239 -2.11 -5.71 -14.38
N THR A 240 -1.02 -4.96 -14.18
CA THR A 240 0.29 -5.30 -14.76
C THR A 240 0.78 -6.65 -14.25
N ALA A 241 0.72 -6.90 -12.93
CA ALA A 241 1.11 -8.17 -12.35
C ALA A 241 0.30 -9.34 -12.91
N LEU A 242 -1.02 -9.16 -12.99
CA LEU A 242 -1.92 -10.15 -13.56
C LEU A 242 -1.58 -10.43 -15.03
N LEU A 243 -1.48 -9.38 -15.85
CA LEU A 243 -1.21 -9.50 -17.28
C LEU A 243 0.13 -10.20 -17.55
N LEU A 244 1.22 -9.65 -17.00
CA LEU A 244 2.57 -10.11 -17.35
C LEU A 244 2.86 -11.51 -16.80
N SER A 245 2.23 -11.92 -15.71
CA SER A 245 2.40 -13.26 -15.14
C SER A 245 1.84 -14.41 -16.00
N GLY A 246 1.06 -14.10 -17.01
CA GLY A 246 0.63 -15.06 -18.04
C GLY A 246 1.71 -15.35 -19.08
N PHE A 247 2.70 -14.46 -19.23
CA PHE A 247 3.67 -14.50 -20.32
C PHE A 247 5.13 -14.63 -19.85
N THR A 248 5.37 -14.76 -18.56
CA THR A 248 6.70 -15.06 -17.99
C THR A 248 6.58 -15.84 -16.69
N THR A 249 7.56 -16.67 -16.41
CA THR A 249 7.72 -17.39 -15.14
C THR A 249 8.73 -16.72 -14.21
N ASN A 250 9.30 -15.59 -14.61
CA ASN A 250 10.24 -14.83 -13.79
C ASN A 250 9.48 -13.98 -12.74
N TYR A 251 8.86 -14.69 -11.78
CA TYR A 251 8.07 -14.02 -10.72
C TYR A 251 8.89 -13.09 -9.86
N LYS A 252 10.20 -13.37 -9.65
CA LYS A 252 11.09 -12.46 -8.92
C LYS A 252 11.12 -11.07 -9.59
N ALA A 253 11.35 -11.04 -10.89
CA ALA A 253 11.39 -9.80 -11.67
C ALA A 253 10.05 -9.06 -11.68
N LEU A 254 8.93 -9.82 -11.78
CA LEU A 254 7.58 -9.24 -11.72
C LEU A 254 7.27 -8.64 -10.36
N ILE A 255 7.62 -9.32 -9.26
CA ILE A 255 7.42 -8.82 -7.90
C ILE A 255 8.18 -7.50 -7.72
N ILE A 256 9.46 -7.46 -8.09
CA ILE A 256 10.25 -6.22 -8.01
C ILE A 256 9.62 -5.15 -8.90
N GLY A 257 9.38 -5.45 -10.18
CA GLY A 257 8.91 -4.48 -11.16
C GLY A 257 7.54 -3.89 -10.83
N THR A 258 6.58 -4.68 -10.37
CA THR A 258 5.23 -4.19 -10.03
C THR A 258 5.19 -3.43 -8.71
N ASN A 259 6.08 -3.73 -7.76
CA ASN A 259 6.21 -2.94 -6.52
C ASN A 259 6.86 -1.59 -6.78
N LEU A 260 7.99 -1.55 -7.49
CA LEU A 260 8.63 -0.30 -7.90
C LEU A 260 7.72 0.49 -8.84
N GLY A 261 7.03 -0.20 -9.75
CA GLY A 261 6.05 0.37 -10.67
C GLY A 261 4.81 0.98 -10.01
N GLY A 262 4.56 0.69 -8.72
CA GLY A 262 3.53 1.36 -7.92
C GLY A 262 3.87 2.82 -7.58
N LEU A 263 5.13 3.23 -7.76
CA LEU A 263 5.58 4.61 -7.72
C LEU A 263 5.44 5.25 -9.11
N GLY A 264 5.57 6.58 -9.17
CA GLY A 264 5.53 7.35 -10.43
C GLY A 264 4.22 8.09 -10.61
N THR A 265 3.36 7.64 -11.55
CA THR A 265 2.09 8.32 -11.84
C THR A 265 1.01 8.03 -10.79
N LEU A 266 -0.04 8.87 -10.74
CA LEU A 266 -1.21 8.61 -9.89
C LEU A 266 -1.95 7.31 -10.26
N ILE A 267 -1.86 6.89 -11.52
CA ILE A 267 -2.52 5.68 -12.02
C ILE A 267 -1.74 4.43 -11.62
N ALA A 268 -0.44 4.56 -11.38
CA ALA A 268 0.46 3.45 -11.09
C ALA A 268 0.04 2.60 -9.89
N SER A 269 -0.63 3.19 -8.89
CA SER A 269 -1.18 2.49 -7.74
C SER A 269 -2.55 3.05 -7.34
N MET A 270 -3.51 2.19 -7.01
CA MET A 270 -4.81 2.61 -6.46
C MET A 270 -4.66 3.38 -5.16
N ALA A 271 -3.68 3.03 -4.33
CA ALA A 271 -3.32 3.74 -3.10
C ALA A 271 -3.03 5.24 -3.35
N SER A 272 -2.37 5.55 -4.46
CA SER A 272 -2.08 6.93 -4.89
C SER A 272 -3.35 7.72 -5.21
N LEU A 273 -4.33 7.07 -5.83
CA LEU A 273 -5.64 7.68 -6.12
C LEU A 273 -6.46 7.94 -4.86
N ILE A 274 -6.35 7.09 -3.83
CA ILE A 274 -7.04 7.25 -2.55
C ILE A 274 -6.57 8.56 -1.88
N SER A 275 -5.27 8.73 -1.73
CA SER A 275 -4.69 9.95 -1.14
C SER A 275 -5.03 11.20 -1.94
N TYR A 276 -4.95 11.13 -3.28
CA TYR A 276 -5.33 12.24 -4.14
C TYR A 276 -6.80 12.63 -3.98
N LYS A 277 -7.71 11.64 -3.97
CA LYS A 277 -9.15 11.88 -3.78
C LYS A 277 -9.44 12.55 -2.44
N GLN A 278 -8.74 12.15 -1.37
CA GLN A 278 -8.89 12.75 -0.06
C GLN A 278 -8.48 14.22 -0.06
N ILE A 279 -7.30 14.54 -0.61
CA ILE A 279 -6.84 15.93 -0.75
C ILE A 279 -7.76 16.74 -1.68
N ALA A 280 -8.21 16.14 -2.78
CA ALA A 280 -9.10 16.80 -3.73
C ALA A 280 -10.47 17.16 -3.11
N ARG A 281 -10.93 16.35 -2.16
CA ARG A 281 -12.18 16.57 -1.42
C ARG A 281 -12.03 17.64 -0.36
N GLU A 282 -10.98 17.58 0.47
CA GLU A 282 -10.82 18.48 1.63
C GLU A 282 -10.15 19.80 1.27
N TYR A 283 -9.25 19.78 0.28
CA TYR A 283 -8.48 20.96 -0.17
C TYR A 283 -8.56 21.16 -1.69
N PRO A 284 -9.73 21.47 -2.26
CA PRO A 284 -9.91 21.59 -3.71
C PRO A 284 -8.93 22.54 -4.41
N GLY A 285 -8.56 23.64 -3.75
CA GLY A 285 -7.60 24.61 -4.25
C GLY A 285 -6.14 24.17 -4.25
N LYS A 286 -5.82 23.05 -3.59
CA LYS A 286 -4.43 22.53 -3.46
C LYS A 286 -4.15 21.34 -4.37
N LYS A 287 -5.09 20.91 -5.24
CA LYS A 287 -4.96 19.74 -6.12
C LYS A 287 -3.71 19.79 -7.01
N GLY A 288 -3.47 20.90 -7.68
CA GLY A 288 -2.32 21.07 -8.57
C GLY A 288 -0.99 21.01 -7.82
N LYS A 289 -0.93 21.61 -6.63
CA LYS A 289 0.24 21.55 -5.76
C LYS A 289 0.50 20.12 -5.28
N TYR A 290 -0.54 19.37 -4.90
CA TYR A 290 -0.42 17.96 -4.52
C TYR A 290 0.10 17.14 -5.69
N PHE A 291 -0.49 17.28 -6.88
CA PHE A 291 -0.09 16.55 -8.08
C PHE A 291 1.38 16.76 -8.43
N LEU A 292 1.84 18.00 -8.41
CA LEU A 292 3.24 18.33 -8.70
C LEU A 292 4.19 17.69 -7.66
N TRP A 293 3.92 17.89 -6.36
CA TRP A 293 4.72 17.31 -5.29
C TRP A 293 4.72 15.77 -5.34
N PHE A 294 3.53 15.19 -5.54
CA PHE A 294 3.38 13.76 -5.69
C PHE A 294 4.25 13.22 -6.83
N THR A 295 4.14 13.80 -8.02
CA THR A 295 4.88 13.33 -9.20
C THR A 295 6.39 13.45 -9.00
N VAL A 296 6.87 14.60 -8.55
CA VAL A 296 8.31 14.84 -8.36
C VAL A 296 8.89 13.86 -7.35
N VAL A 297 8.27 13.72 -6.17
CA VAL A 297 8.82 12.88 -5.10
C VAL A 297 8.72 11.40 -5.47
N ASN A 298 7.61 10.95 -6.09
CA ASN A 298 7.48 9.56 -6.57
C ASN A 298 8.53 9.23 -7.64
N VAL A 299 8.79 10.13 -8.59
CA VAL A 299 9.82 9.92 -9.63
C VAL A 299 11.22 9.85 -9.00
N VAL A 300 11.53 10.67 -8.00
CA VAL A 300 12.82 10.62 -7.29
C VAL A 300 12.99 9.28 -6.59
N PHE A 301 11.99 8.79 -5.84
CA PHE A 301 12.04 7.48 -5.19
C PHE A 301 12.15 6.35 -6.21
N LEU A 302 11.35 6.39 -7.28
CA LEU A 302 11.40 5.39 -8.35
C LEU A 302 12.78 5.34 -9.01
N ALA A 303 13.35 6.49 -9.37
CA ALA A 303 14.68 6.57 -9.98
C ALA A 303 15.77 6.04 -9.04
N GLY A 304 15.72 6.38 -7.76
CA GLY A 304 16.65 5.87 -6.75
C GLY A 304 16.60 4.34 -6.61
N LEU A 305 15.38 3.76 -6.52
CA LEU A 305 15.21 2.31 -6.41
C LEU A 305 15.51 1.57 -7.71
N MET A 306 15.21 2.15 -8.87
CA MET A 306 15.63 1.60 -10.17
C MET A 306 17.15 1.61 -10.31
N GLY A 307 17.82 2.70 -9.88
CA GLY A 307 19.28 2.77 -9.84
C GLY A 307 19.87 1.68 -8.96
N MET A 308 19.30 1.46 -7.77
CA MET A 308 19.70 0.36 -6.90
C MET A 308 19.50 -1.00 -7.58
N TYR A 309 18.34 -1.23 -8.21
CA TYR A 309 18.07 -2.47 -8.94
C TYR A 309 19.11 -2.71 -10.04
N SER A 310 19.43 -1.70 -10.86
CA SER A 310 20.40 -1.83 -11.95
C SER A 310 21.84 -2.10 -11.50
N LEU A 311 22.18 -1.79 -10.23
CA LEU A 311 23.49 -2.09 -9.66
C LEU A 311 23.56 -3.48 -9.02
N THR A 312 22.41 -4.11 -8.74
CA THR A 312 22.33 -5.40 -8.03
C THR A 312 21.83 -6.54 -8.93
N SER A 313 21.32 -6.25 -10.11
CA SER A 313 20.93 -7.21 -11.15
C SER A 313 22.08 -7.48 -12.11
#